data_3cad2f52de84b087e5800954b0845e5d
#
_entry.id   3cad2f52de84b087e5800954b0845e5d
#
_cell.length_a   1.000
_cell.length_b   1.000
_cell.length_c   1.000
_cell.angle_alpha   90.00
_cell.angle_beta   90.00
_cell.angle_gamma   90.00
#
_symmetry.space_group_name_H-M   'P 1'
#
loop_
_entity.id
_entity.type
_entity.pdbx_description
1 polymer ?
#
loop_
_entity_poly.entity_id
_entity_poly.type
_entity_poly.pdbx_seq_one_letter_code
_entity_poly.pdbx_strand_id
1 'polypeptide(L)'
;MSDIIQLLPDSVANQIAAGEVIQRPASVIKELVENAVDAGARNIHVTVTDAGRTNIQVIDDGKGMSETDARLAFERHSTSKIRKADDLFALRTMGFRGEALASIAAVAQVELKSRQATDEIGTLIRISGSRYEKQEPCSCAVGSLFSVSNIFYNVPARRKFLKSNSTELNNILTAFERIALVNPQITFTLHSNGTEVFNLRAANLRQRILDVFGKRFNQELLPVNVETTMCKVSGFVGKPESARKKGVHQFFFVNGRYMKHPYFNKAVMAAYDRLVPQGEQVPYFLYFDVDPKDIDVNIHPTKTEIKFENEQAIWQILSASVKESIGMFNDVPTIDFDTEDKPDIPVYNPEMSTAAAPKISLNPGYNPFKSSSSTGAVPMGAGFSVPKSKPLVDEKWEQLYEGLKDQDDVQGMEQTMVFSDDSSRDNTPDSIIAEKSPAHYQYKAKYIMTAVKSGLMIIDQHRAHVRVLFEQYLRQLADRTFHSQKVLFPEVVQFPMSEKVIFEKILPEMESMGFELEDLGGGSYAVNSVPGGLEGLNPLKLVQDMVSSAVEKGVSAIDEINQTLALSLARQAAIPQGQILSNEEMEGLVNDLFACQNVNYTPDGKSVLCILRQQEIEHLLG
;
A
#
# COMPACT_ATOMS: atom_id res chain seq x y z
N MET A 1 7.51 53.09 31.39
CA MET A 1 7.75 51.98 30.44
C MET A 1 6.37 51.60 29.93
N SER A 2 6.12 51.67 28.62
CA SER A 2 4.83 51.23 28.06
C SER A 2 4.79 49.69 28.13
N ASP A 3 3.69 49.16 28.56
CA ASP A 3 3.47 47.71 28.63
C ASP A 3 3.66 47.09 27.22
N ILE A 4 4.50 46.06 27.13
CA ILE A 4 4.88 45.41 25.87
C ILE A 4 3.81 44.37 25.49
N ILE A 5 3.10 43.78 26.45
CA ILE A 5 2.06 42.79 26.24
C ILE A 5 0.74 43.50 25.99
N GLN A 6 0.10 43.21 24.81
CA GLN A 6 -1.18 43.77 24.44
C GLN A 6 -2.17 42.62 24.05
N LEU A 7 -3.45 42.83 24.35
CA LEU A 7 -4.49 41.93 23.91
C LEU A 7 -4.65 42.04 22.39
N LEU A 8 -4.65 40.88 21.70
CA LEU A 8 -4.89 40.85 20.26
C LEU A 8 -6.35 41.19 19.94
N PRO A 9 -6.62 41.92 18.84
CA PRO A 9 -7.97 42.04 18.34
C PRO A 9 -8.59 40.68 18.05
N ASP A 10 -9.88 40.50 18.33
CA ASP A 10 -10.61 39.23 18.16
C ASP A 10 -10.46 38.63 16.76
N SER A 11 -10.46 39.47 15.72
CA SER A 11 -10.26 39.02 14.34
C SER A 11 -8.91 38.35 14.12
N VAL A 12 -7.83 38.88 14.75
CA VAL A 12 -6.49 38.32 14.65
C VAL A 12 -6.38 37.04 15.48
N ALA A 13 -6.89 37.07 16.71
CA ALA A 13 -6.95 35.90 17.58
C ALA A 13 -7.72 34.75 16.91
N ASN A 14 -8.83 35.07 16.24
CA ASN A 14 -9.63 34.10 15.49
C ASN A 14 -8.88 33.51 14.29
N GLN A 15 -8.12 34.33 13.54
CA GLN A 15 -7.33 33.83 12.42
C GLN A 15 -6.16 32.93 12.88
N ILE A 16 -5.52 33.25 14.01
CA ILE A 16 -4.44 32.41 14.58
C ILE A 16 -5.01 31.04 14.99
N ALA A 17 -6.06 31.02 15.77
CA ALA A 17 -6.68 29.78 16.24
C ALA A 17 -7.31 28.98 15.08
N ALA A 18 -7.94 29.64 14.10
CA ALA A 18 -8.41 28.96 12.88
C ALA A 18 -7.29 28.22 12.15
N GLY A 19 -6.04 28.66 12.32
CA GLY A 19 -4.89 28.05 11.71
C GLY A 19 -4.50 26.68 12.25
N GLU A 20 -4.88 26.39 13.45
CA GLU A 20 -4.64 25.09 14.07
C GLU A 20 -5.70 24.07 13.62
N VAL A 21 -6.94 24.54 13.35
CA VAL A 21 -8.08 23.70 12.97
C VAL A 21 -8.19 23.55 11.45
N ILE A 22 -8.16 24.66 10.73
CA ILE A 22 -8.37 24.70 9.27
C ILE A 22 -7.06 24.96 8.55
N GLN A 23 -6.40 23.90 8.15
CA GLN A 23 -5.12 23.95 7.44
C GLN A 23 -5.27 23.86 5.92
N ARG A 24 -6.34 23.16 5.44
CA ARG A 24 -6.58 22.86 4.02
C ARG A 24 -8.08 22.79 3.74
N PRO A 25 -8.51 22.82 2.46
CA PRO A 25 -9.90 22.56 2.06
C PRO A 25 -10.47 21.26 2.61
N ALA A 26 -9.67 20.19 2.65
CA ALA A 26 -10.07 18.90 3.24
C ALA A 26 -10.48 19.01 4.72
N SER A 27 -9.87 19.93 5.50
CA SER A 27 -10.27 20.17 6.89
C SER A 27 -11.69 20.73 7.00
N VAL A 28 -12.08 21.62 6.08
CA VAL A 28 -13.44 22.18 6.02
C VAL A 28 -14.45 21.08 5.74
N ILE A 29 -14.21 20.26 4.71
CA ILE A 29 -15.10 19.15 4.36
C ILE A 29 -15.23 18.17 5.53
N LYS A 30 -14.10 17.81 6.15
CA LYS A 30 -14.12 16.92 7.31
C LYS A 30 -15.04 17.45 8.41
N GLU A 31 -14.85 18.69 8.85
CA GLU A 31 -15.63 19.27 9.95
C GLU A 31 -17.12 19.45 9.58
N LEU A 32 -17.45 19.87 8.35
CA LEU A 32 -18.84 20.04 7.92
C LEU A 32 -19.57 18.71 7.77
N VAL A 33 -18.94 17.70 7.17
CA VAL A 33 -19.55 16.38 6.99
C VAL A 33 -19.68 15.66 8.34
N GLU A 34 -18.70 15.76 9.24
CA GLU A 34 -18.82 15.25 10.62
C GLU A 34 -19.97 15.92 11.37
N ASN A 35 -20.18 17.21 11.19
CA ASN A 35 -21.32 17.92 11.79
C ASN A 35 -22.67 17.47 11.20
N ALA A 36 -22.74 17.19 9.91
CA ALA A 36 -23.93 16.63 9.26
C ALA A 36 -24.26 15.22 9.81
N VAL A 37 -23.25 14.37 10.00
CA VAL A 37 -23.40 13.05 10.64
C VAL A 37 -23.93 13.20 12.08
N ASP A 38 -23.31 14.08 12.87
CA ASP A 38 -23.72 14.36 14.25
C ASP A 38 -25.13 14.99 14.33
N ALA A 39 -25.58 15.66 13.26
CA ALA A 39 -26.95 16.17 13.13
C ALA A 39 -27.98 15.08 12.78
N GLY A 40 -27.53 13.83 12.58
CA GLY A 40 -28.39 12.69 12.26
C GLY A 40 -28.87 12.67 10.82
N ALA A 41 -28.12 13.26 9.89
CA ALA A 41 -28.42 13.23 8.47
C ALA A 41 -28.42 11.79 7.90
N ARG A 42 -29.31 11.54 6.95
CA ARG A 42 -29.37 10.31 6.17
C ARG A 42 -28.81 10.48 4.77
N ASN A 43 -28.85 11.69 4.26
CA ASN A 43 -28.31 12.04 2.95
C ASN A 43 -27.41 13.27 3.11
N ILE A 44 -26.16 13.13 2.63
CA ILE A 44 -25.16 14.20 2.68
C ILE A 44 -24.60 14.39 1.26
N HIS A 45 -24.77 15.61 0.73
CA HIS A 45 -24.29 15.99 -0.60
C HIS A 45 -23.15 16.99 -0.47
N VAL A 46 -22.02 16.68 -1.07
CA VAL A 46 -20.82 17.54 -1.08
C VAL A 46 -20.53 17.96 -2.50
N THR A 47 -20.39 19.26 -2.72
CA THR A 47 -19.97 19.83 -4.02
C THR A 47 -18.70 20.65 -3.82
N VAL A 48 -17.71 20.41 -4.65
CA VAL A 48 -16.41 21.07 -4.58
C VAL A 48 -16.05 21.69 -5.92
N THR A 49 -15.65 22.97 -5.89
CA THR A 49 -15.17 23.68 -7.08
C THR A 49 -13.70 24.06 -6.88
N ASP A 50 -12.86 23.82 -7.91
CA ASP A 50 -11.42 24.08 -7.90
C ASP A 50 -10.71 23.47 -6.68
N ALA A 51 -11.01 22.20 -6.38
CA ALA A 51 -10.48 21.48 -5.21
C ALA A 51 -10.72 22.22 -3.89
N GLY A 52 -11.86 22.90 -3.76
CA GLY A 52 -12.27 23.62 -2.57
C GLY A 52 -11.66 25.01 -2.41
N ARG A 53 -10.94 25.51 -3.39
CA ARG A 53 -10.39 26.88 -3.35
C ARG A 53 -11.45 27.93 -3.60
N THR A 54 -12.32 27.67 -4.57
CA THR A 54 -13.40 28.57 -4.97
C THR A 54 -14.63 28.35 -4.13
N ASN A 55 -15.12 27.11 -4.03
CA ASN A 55 -16.30 26.80 -3.24
C ASN A 55 -16.29 25.36 -2.71
N ILE A 56 -16.80 25.21 -1.49
CA ILE A 56 -17.14 23.94 -0.85
C ILE A 56 -18.57 24.07 -0.37
N GLN A 57 -19.47 23.22 -0.87
CA GLN A 57 -20.85 23.19 -0.43
C GLN A 57 -21.15 21.82 0.20
N VAL A 58 -21.78 21.83 1.37
CA VAL A 58 -22.27 20.62 2.07
C VAL A 58 -23.74 20.84 2.37
N ILE A 59 -24.56 19.89 1.90
CA ILE A 59 -26.00 19.88 2.12
C ILE A 59 -26.33 18.60 2.88
N ASP A 60 -27.07 18.74 3.96
CA ASP A 60 -27.55 17.62 4.79
C ASP A 60 -29.06 17.72 5.05
N ASP A 61 -29.69 16.58 5.28
CA ASP A 61 -31.08 16.45 5.69
C ASP A 61 -31.22 16.16 7.21
N GLY A 62 -30.24 16.62 8.00
CA GLY A 62 -30.24 16.46 9.45
C GLY A 62 -31.30 17.30 10.15
N LYS A 63 -31.22 17.39 11.48
CA LYS A 63 -32.21 18.12 12.32
C LYS A 63 -32.30 19.62 12.05
N GLY A 64 -31.35 20.22 11.37
CA GLY A 64 -31.27 21.66 11.16
C GLY A 64 -31.00 22.47 12.43
N MET A 65 -31.09 23.79 12.33
CA MET A 65 -30.85 24.73 13.42
C MET A 65 -31.97 25.77 13.48
N SER A 66 -32.32 26.20 14.69
CA SER A 66 -33.17 27.38 14.92
C SER A 66 -32.43 28.65 14.53
N GLU A 67 -33.12 29.75 14.39
CA GLU A 67 -32.52 31.07 14.08
C GLU A 67 -31.41 31.43 15.09
N THR A 68 -31.66 31.20 16.39
CA THR A 68 -30.73 31.49 17.48
C THR A 68 -29.53 30.54 17.42
N ASP A 69 -29.77 29.22 17.26
CA ASP A 69 -28.69 28.22 17.19
C ASP A 69 -27.82 28.43 15.96
N ALA A 70 -28.40 28.77 14.81
CA ALA A 70 -27.66 29.05 13.59
C ALA A 70 -26.66 30.21 13.77
N ARG A 71 -27.03 31.25 14.53
CA ARG A 71 -26.14 32.34 14.89
C ARG A 71 -25.08 31.92 15.89
N LEU A 72 -25.47 31.24 16.96
CA LEU A 72 -24.57 30.79 18.02
C LEU A 72 -23.56 29.75 17.51
N ALA A 73 -23.89 28.98 16.48
CA ALA A 73 -23.01 27.96 15.90
C ALA A 73 -21.67 28.53 15.37
N PHE A 74 -21.61 29.83 15.09
CA PHE A 74 -20.38 30.51 14.66
C PHE A 74 -19.64 31.23 15.79
N GLU A 75 -20.17 31.20 17.01
CA GLU A 75 -19.47 31.69 18.18
C GLU A 75 -18.49 30.63 18.71
N ARG A 76 -17.38 31.08 19.27
CA ARG A 76 -16.39 30.19 19.87
C ARG A 76 -16.94 29.52 21.13
N HIS A 77 -16.53 28.27 21.33
CA HIS A 77 -16.93 27.47 22.48
C HIS A 77 -18.44 27.21 22.55
N SER A 78 -19.17 27.44 21.47
CA SER A 78 -20.59 27.15 21.35
C SER A 78 -20.77 25.72 20.79
N THR A 79 -21.34 24.84 21.58
CA THR A 79 -21.56 23.44 21.22
C THR A 79 -22.84 22.90 21.83
N SER A 80 -23.54 22.06 21.05
CA SER A 80 -24.72 21.30 21.55
C SER A 80 -24.34 19.93 22.12
N LYS A 81 -23.05 19.56 22.09
CA LYS A 81 -22.59 18.16 22.27
C LYS A 81 -22.04 17.87 23.66
N ILE A 82 -21.55 18.88 24.38
CA ILE A 82 -21.02 18.79 25.73
C ILE A 82 -21.59 19.93 26.59
N ARG A 83 -21.87 19.66 27.84
CA ARG A 83 -22.36 20.66 28.80
C ARG A 83 -21.60 20.67 30.13
N LYS A 84 -20.98 19.54 30.49
CA LYS A 84 -20.22 19.34 31.72
C LYS A 84 -18.83 18.78 31.39
N ALA A 85 -17.89 18.97 32.30
CA ALA A 85 -16.54 18.42 32.15
C ALA A 85 -16.53 16.89 32.04
N ASP A 86 -17.44 16.21 32.72
CA ASP A 86 -17.56 14.76 32.66
C ASP A 86 -17.98 14.23 31.29
N ASP A 87 -18.68 15.04 30.48
CA ASP A 87 -19.07 14.68 29.10
C ASP A 87 -17.85 14.48 28.20
N LEU A 88 -16.69 15.06 28.55
CA LEU A 88 -15.44 14.89 27.82
C LEU A 88 -14.93 13.44 27.88
N PHE A 89 -15.25 12.71 28.94
CA PHE A 89 -14.85 11.31 29.11
C PHE A 89 -15.88 10.31 28.54
N ALA A 90 -17.00 10.82 28.01
CA ALA A 90 -18.08 10.02 27.44
C ALA A 90 -18.38 10.37 25.98
N LEU A 91 -17.40 10.92 25.25
CA LEU A 91 -17.57 11.44 23.90
C LEU A 91 -17.86 10.33 22.88
N ARG A 92 -19.06 10.36 22.31
CA ARG A 92 -19.46 9.52 21.16
C ARG A 92 -19.67 10.31 19.87
N THR A 93 -19.74 11.66 19.94
CA THR A 93 -19.90 12.52 18.75
C THR A 93 -18.57 12.80 18.08
N MET A 94 -18.57 13.02 16.76
CA MET A 94 -17.33 13.30 16.00
C MET A 94 -16.74 14.66 16.36
N GLY A 95 -17.55 15.71 16.47
CA GLY A 95 -17.16 17.05 16.92
C GLY A 95 -17.58 17.30 18.38
N PHE A 96 -16.83 18.12 19.14
CA PHE A 96 -17.20 18.51 20.52
C PHE A 96 -16.72 19.89 20.96
N ARG A 97 -15.66 20.45 20.34
CA ARG A 97 -14.99 21.69 20.82
C ARG A 97 -15.77 22.98 20.58
N GLY A 98 -16.75 23.00 19.65
CA GLY A 98 -17.47 24.22 19.29
C GLY A 98 -16.61 25.31 18.65
N GLU A 99 -15.56 24.94 17.91
CA GLU A 99 -14.61 25.88 17.31
C GLU A 99 -14.53 25.78 15.79
N ALA A 100 -15.04 24.69 15.19
CA ALA A 100 -14.85 24.41 13.78
C ALA A 100 -15.53 25.46 12.87
N LEU A 101 -16.80 25.76 13.09
CA LEU A 101 -17.54 26.73 12.28
C LEU A 101 -17.02 28.16 12.47
N ALA A 102 -16.68 28.56 13.71
CA ALA A 102 -16.03 29.83 13.99
C ALA A 102 -14.66 29.95 13.26
N SER A 103 -13.88 28.86 13.24
CA SER A 103 -12.60 28.80 12.53
C SER A 103 -12.77 28.87 11.02
N ILE A 104 -13.76 28.21 10.43
CA ILE A 104 -14.06 28.29 9.00
C ILE A 104 -14.47 29.73 8.64
N ALA A 105 -15.39 30.34 9.40
CA ALA A 105 -15.87 31.69 9.19
C ALA A 105 -14.76 32.75 9.34
N ALA A 106 -13.72 32.48 10.14
CA ALA A 106 -12.59 33.39 10.30
C ALA A 106 -11.68 33.47 9.05
N VAL A 107 -11.63 32.42 8.21
CA VAL A 107 -10.70 32.32 7.07
C VAL A 107 -11.39 32.19 5.72
N ALA A 108 -12.73 32.19 5.69
CA ALA A 108 -13.52 32.04 4.46
C ALA A 108 -14.76 32.92 4.49
N GLN A 109 -15.48 32.96 3.37
CA GLN A 109 -16.81 33.50 3.25
C GLN A 109 -17.80 32.35 3.39
N VAL A 110 -18.71 32.43 4.37
CA VAL A 110 -19.64 31.34 4.69
C VAL A 110 -21.07 31.81 4.51
N GLU A 111 -21.86 31.02 3.77
CA GLU A 111 -23.31 31.12 3.73
C GLU A 111 -23.91 29.85 4.36
N LEU A 112 -24.78 30.05 5.34
CA LEU A 112 -25.56 29.00 5.97
C LEU A 112 -27.04 29.23 5.67
N LYS A 113 -27.72 28.17 5.20
CA LYS A 113 -29.19 28.09 5.20
C LYS A 113 -29.59 26.90 6.02
N SER A 114 -30.41 27.06 7.03
CA SER A 114 -30.84 25.96 7.86
C SER A 114 -32.29 26.13 8.31
N ARG A 115 -32.97 24.98 8.45
CA ARG A 115 -34.35 24.91 8.93
C ARG A 115 -34.57 23.64 9.73
N GLN A 116 -35.24 23.77 10.88
CA GLN A 116 -35.72 22.62 11.64
C GLN A 116 -37.05 22.09 11.06
N ALA A 117 -37.36 20.82 11.33
CA ALA A 117 -38.63 20.22 10.87
C ALA A 117 -39.87 20.89 11.45
N THR A 118 -39.74 21.54 12.63
CA THR A 118 -40.80 22.27 13.33
C THR A 118 -41.07 23.65 12.75
N ASP A 119 -40.12 24.17 11.97
CA ASP A 119 -40.16 25.57 11.51
C ASP A 119 -40.70 25.63 10.08
N GLU A 120 -41.54 26.58 9.76
CA GLU A 120 -42.09 26.82 8.42
C GLU A 120 -41.07 27.53 7.53
N ILE A 121 -40.27 28.43 8.10
CA ILE A 121 -39.29 29.27 7.41
C ILE A 121 -37.90 29.01 8.01
N GLY A 122 -36.91 28.87 7.15
CA GLY A 122 -35.53 28.74 7.55
C GLY A 122 -34.81 30.07 7.70
N THR A 123 -33.55 30.01 8.14
CA THR A 123 -32.67 31.15 8.36
C THR A 123 -31.49 31.13 7.40
N LEU A 124 -31.22 32.25 6.74
CA LEU A 124 -29.99 32.51 5.99
C LEU A 124 -29.05 33.34 6.85
N ILE A 125 -27.79 32.91 6.97
CA ILE A 125 -26.71 33.68 7.60
C ILE A 125 -25.55 33.79 6.62
N ARG A 126 -25.00 35.01 6.49
CA ARG A 126 -23.74 35.26 5.76
C ARG A 126 -22.69 35.84 6.70
N ILE A 127 -21.52 35.26 6.68
CA ILE A 127 -20.37 35.65 7.51
C ILE A 127 -19.12 35.72 6.63
N SER A 128 -18.32 36.77 6.78
CA SER A 128 -17.05 36.92 6.08
C SER A 128 -15.97 37.40 7.04
N GLY A 129 -14.92 36.58 7.24
CA GLY A 129 -13.81 36.93 8.13
C GLY A 129 -14.23 37.18 9.58
N SER A 130 -15.10 36.35 10.15
CA SER A 130 -15.72 36.49 11.46
C SER A 130 -16.69 37.68 11.62
N ARG A 131 -17.09 38.36 10.55
CA ARG A 131 -18.05 39.44 10.60
C ARG A 131 -19.38 38.98 10.03
N TYR A 132 -20.45 39.16 10.79
CA TYR A 132 -21.81 38.93 10.32
C TYR A 132 -22.20 40.01 9.30
N GLU A 133 -22.51 39.60 8.08
CA GLU A 133 -22.94 40.50 7.00
C GLU A 133 -24.46 40.55 6.93
N LYS A 134 -25.13 39.39 7.09
CA LYS A 134 -26.58 39.29 6.90
C LYS A 134 -27.16 38.13 7.70
N GLN A 135 -28.37 38.34 8.24
CA GLN A 135 -29.24 37.30 8.79
C GLN A 135 -30.67 37.65 8.36
N GLU A 136 -31.32 36.73 7.66
CA GLU A 136 -32.67 36.91 7.16
C GLU A 136 -33.42 35.58 7.06
N PRO A 137 -34.77 35.62 7.12
CA PRO A 137 -35.57 34.43 6.83
C PRO A 137 -35.39 34.00 5.37
N CYS A 138 -35.35 32.70 5.10
CA CYS A 138 -35.28 32.16 3.76
C CYS A 138 -36.10 30.86 3.63
N SER A 139 -36.51 30.57 2.39
CA SER A 139 -37.10 29.27 2.08
C SER A 139 -35.98 28.25 1.82
N CYS A 140 -35.92 27.19 2.60
CA CYS A 140 -34.96 26.08 2.41
C CYS A 140 -35.57 24.75 2.88
N ALA A 141 -34.98 23.65 2.46
CA ALA A 141 -35.33 22.31 2.94
C ALA A 141 -35.00 22.16 4.43
N VAL A 142 -35.56 21.14 5.07
CA VAL A 142 -35.17 20.72 6.44
C VAL A 142 -33.73 20.21 6.39
N GLY A 143 -32.91 20.60 7.37
CA GLY A 143 -31.49 20.30 7.43
C GLY A 143 -30.64 21.55 7.32
N SER A 144 -29.41 21.42 6.82
CA SER A 144 -28.50 22.54 6.68
C SER A 144 -27.78 22.53 5.33
N LEU A 145 -27.56 23.72 4.79
CA LEU A 145 -26.75 23.97 3.61
C LEU A 145 -25.62 24.94 3.99
N PHE A 146 -24.42 24.48 3.99
CA PHE A 146 -23.22 25.28 4.15
C PHE A 146 -22.56 25.52 2.80
N SER A 147 -22.28 26.77 2.46
CA SER A 147 -21.45 27.14 1.31
C SER A 147 -20.28 27.95 1.80
N VAL A 148 -19.08 27.43 1.63
CA VAL A 148 -17.81 28.02 2.05
C VAL A 148 -17.04 28.43 0.81
N SER A 149 -16.88 29.74 0.61
CA SER A 149 -16.27 30.31 -0.60
C SER A 149 -14.94 30.99 -0.25
N ASN A 150 -14.03 31.00 -1.25
CA ASN A 150 -12.80 31.76 -1.20
C ASN A 150 -11.95 31.50 0.06
N ILE A 151 -11.69 30.21 0.36
CA ILE A 151 -10.91 29.84 1.54
C ILE A 151 -9.54 30.57 1.55
N PHE A 152 -9.14 31.08 2.72
CA PHE A 152 -7.93 31.87 2.95
C PHE A 152 -7.85 33.18 2.15
N TYR A 153 -8.99 33.77 1.75
CA TYR A 153 -8.99 35.05 1.04
C TYR A 153 -8.33 36.17 1.84
N ASN A 154 -8.48 36.14 3.16
CA ASN A 154 -7.93 37.12 4.11
C ASN A 154 -6.58 36.66 4.75
N VAL A 155 -6.02 35.50 4.34
CA VAL A 155 -4.75 34.98 4.81
C VAL A 155 -3.87 34.59 3.60
N PRO A 156 -3.28 35.57 2.88
CA PRO A 156 -2.56 35.34 1.61
C PRO A 156 -1.40 34.34 1.74
N ALA A 157 -0.71 34.34 2.87
CA ALA A 157 0.38 33.38 3.13
C ALA A 157 -0.12 31.94 3.02
N ARG A 158 -1.23 31.59 3.69
CA ARG A 158 -1.80 30.23 3.63
C ARG A 158 -2.32 29.88 2.23
N ARG A 159 -2.92 30.82 1.53
CA ARG A 159 -3.39 30.62 0.16
C ARG A 159 -2.24 30.21 -0.77
N LYS A 160 -1.03 30.77 -0.58
CA LYS A 160 0.19 30.40 -1.32
C LYS A 160 0.72 29.00 -0.98
N PHE A 161 0.46 28.49 0.23
CA PHE A 161 0.87 27.15 0.65
C PHE A 161 -0.08 26.03 0.20
N LEU A 162 -1.22 26.34 -0.41
CA LEU A 162 -2.09 25.33 -1.02
C LEU A 162 -1.34 24.66 -2.19
N LYS A 163 -1.36 23.34 -2.20
CA LYS A 163 -0.73 22.53 -3.24
C LYS A 163 -1.56 22.56 -4.55
N SER A 164 -1.17 21.81 -5.55
CA SER A 164 -1.94 21.70 -6.81
C SER A 164 -3.40 21.27 -6.56
N ASN A 165 -4.30 21.61 -7.47
CA ASN A 165 -5.71 21.22 -7.35
C ASN A 165 -5.89 19.69 -7.25
N SER A 166 -5.07 18.92 -7.98
CA SER A 166 -5.10 17.45 -7.90
C SER A 166 -4.73 16.95 -6.50
N THR A 167 -3.69 17.53 -5.87
CA THR A 167 -3.28 17.15 -4.51
C THR A 167 -4.32 17.55 -3.47
N GLU A 168 -4.90 18.76 -3.56
CA GLU A 168 -5.93 19.17 -2.61
C GLU A 168 -7.22 18.35 -2.79
N LEU A 169 -7.60 18.02 -4.03
CA LEU A 169 -8.74 17.14 -4.30
C LEU A 169 -8.51 15.75 -3.71
N ASN A 170 -7.31 15.17 -3.87
CA ASN A 170 -6.98 13.88 -3.26
C ASN A 170 -7.06 13.91 -1.73
N ASN A 171 -6.61 15.00 -1.09
CA ASN A 171 -6.78 15.18 0.35
C ASN A 171 -8.27 15.22 0.77
N ILE A 172 -9.11 15.88 -0.06
CA ILE A 172 -10.56 15.93 0.15
C ILE A 172 -11.17 14.55 0.04
N LEU A 173 -10.85 13.79 -1.02
CA LEU A 173 -11.37 12.45 -1.24
C LEU A 173 -10.97 11.52 -0.09
N THR A 174 -9.71 11.55 0.33
CA THR A 174 -9.23 10.75 1.47
C THR A 174 -9.95 11.10 2.78
N ALA A 175 -10.25 12.38 3.03
CA ALA A 175 -11.00 12.78 4.23
C ALA A 175 -12.46 12.29 4.16
N PHE A 176 -13.08 12.42 3.00
CA PHE A 176 -14.44 11.98 2.73
C PHE A 176 -14.60 10.45 2.84
N GLU A 177 -13.68 9.68 2.24
CA GLU A 177 -13.63 8.21 2.32
C GLU A 177 -13.62 7.73 3.78
N ARG A 178 -12.82 8.36 4.64
CA ARG A 178 -12.74 7.99 6.07
C ARG A 178 -14.06 8.15 6.79
N ILE A 179 -14.81 9.22 6.49
CA ILE A 179 -16.13 9.45 7.12
C ILE A 179 -17.16 8.50 6.53
N ALA A 180 -17.13 8.27 5.22
CA ALA A 180 -18.05 7.37 4.53
C ALA A 180 -17.91 5.91 4.98
N LEU A 181 -16.68 5.46 5.27
CA LEU A 181 -16.40 4.10 5.76
C LEU A 181 -16.98 3.84 7.16
N VAL A 182 -17.00 4.86 8.02
CA VAL A 182 -17.54 4.74 9.39
C VAL A 182 -19.07 4.77 9.40
N ASN A 183 -19.66 5.41 8.41
CA ASN A 183 -21.10 5.64 8.34
C ASN A 183 -21.73 4.96 7.11
N PRO A 184 -21.69 3.62 7.00
CA PRO A 184 -22.21 2.92 5.84
C PRO A 184 -23.73 3.07 5.66
N GLN A 185 -24.47 3.39 6.71
CA GLN A 185 -25.92 3.59 6.74
C GLN A 185 -26.36 4.95 6.15
N ILE A 186 -25.41 5.89 5.91
CA ILE A 186 -25.70 7.21 5.35
C ILE A 186 -25.41 7.20 3.85
N THR A 187 -26.28 7.84 3.06
CA THR A 187 -26.03 8.10 1.63
C THR A 187 -25.13 9.31 1.48
N PHE A 188 -24.02 9.12 0.77
CA PHE A 188 -23.09 10.22 0.49
C PHE A 188 -22.93 10.41 -1.01
N THR A 189 -22.97 11.67 -1.46
CA THR A 189 -22.58 12.03 -2.83
C THR A 189 -21.52 13.11 -2.80
N LEU A 190 -20.56 13.02 -3.71
CA LEU A 190 -19.53 14.04 -3.88
C LEU A 190 -19.38 14.39 -5.35
N HIS A 191 -19.52 15.68 -5.65
CA HIS A 191 -19.30 16.24 -6.99
C HIS A 191 -18.07 17.15 -6.99
N SER A 192 -17.24 17.04 -8.02
CA SER A 192 -16.10 17.93 -8.24
C SER A 192 -16.20 18.58 -9.60
N ASN A 193 -16.24 19.91 -9.64
CA ASN A 193 -16.40 20.70 -10.88
C ASN A 193 -17.56 20.23 -11.77
N GLY A 194 -18.69 19.84 -11.15
CA GLY A 194 -19.87 19.36 -11.85
C GLY A 194 -19.86 17.87 -12.20
N THR A 195 -18.75 17.16 -12.02
CA THR A 195 -18.67 15.72 -12.25
C THR A 195 -18.93 14.96 -10.95
N GLU A 196 -19.78 13.92 -10.99
CA GLU A 196 -20.00 13.01 -9.87
C GLU A 196 -18.77 12.13 -9.65
N VAL A 197 -18.16 12.25 -8.46
CA VAL A 197 -16.98 11.46 -8.06
C VAL A 197 -17.39 10.26 -7.21
N PHE A 198 -18.28 10.48 -6.25
CA PHE A 198 -18.84 9.42 -5.40
C PHE A 198 -20.36 9.48 -5.37
N ASN A 199 -20.97 8.28 -5.44
CA ASN A 199 -22.39 8.08 -5.19
C ASN A 199 -22.55 6.81 -4.32
N LEU A 200 -22.42 7.01 -3.01
CA LEU A 200 -22.38 5.94 -2.03
C LEU A 200 -23.74 5.82 -1.34
N ARG A 201 -24.56 4.88 -1.78
CA ARG A 201 -25.87 4.61 -1.16
C ARG A 201 -25.72 3.98 0.22
N ALA A 202 -26.73 4.12 1.07
CA ALA A 202 -26.78 3.41 2.35
C ALA A 202 -26.65 1.89 2.13
N ALA A 203 -25.71 1.25 2.82
CA ALA A 203 -25.35 -0.15 2.61
C ALA A 203 -24.79 -0.77 3.90
N ASN A 204 -24.44 -2.06 3.86
CA ASN A 204 -23.63 -2.68 4.90
C ASN A 204 -22.14 -2.29 4.76
N LEU A 205 -21.36 -2.54 5.80
CA LEU A 205 -19.94 -2.17 5.81
C LEU A 205 -19.14 -2.77 4.65
N ARG A 206 -19.35 -4.07 4.35
CA ARG A 206 -18.64 -4.74 3.24
C ARG A 206 -18.94 -4.06 1.91
N GLN A 207 -20.22 -3.82 1.62
CA GLN A 207 -20.62 -3.13 0.39
C GLN A 207 -20.06 -1.71 0.32
N ARG A 208 -20.05 -0.97 1.44
CA ARG A 208 -19.44 0.36 1.51
C ARG A 208 -17.95 0.35 1.14
N ILE A 209 -17.19 -0.63 1.63
CA ILE A 209 -15.77 -0.79 1.26
C ILE A 209 -15.64 -1.05 -0.25
N LEU A 210 -16.51 -1.90 -0.81
CA LEU A 210 -16.51 -2.20 -2.25
C LEU A 210 -16.90 -0.99 -3.11
N ASP A 211 -17.84 -0.19 -2.65
CA ASP A 211 -18.29 1.01 -3.36
C ASP A 211 -17.20 2.11 -3.37
N VAL A 212 -16.36 2.17 -2.34
CA VAL A 212 -15.27 3.14 -2.22
C VAL A 212 -14.00 2.67 -2.94
N PHE A 213 -13.57 1.41 -2.74
CA PHE A 213 -12.25 0.91 -3.20
C PHE A 213 -12.34 -0.08 -4.36
N GLY A 214 -13.55 -0.45 -4.78
CA GLY A 214 -13.78 -1.30 -5.92
C GLY A 214 -14.14 -2.74 -5.59
N LYS A 215 -14.80 -3.41 -6.56
CA LYS A 215 -15.38 -4.76 -6.40
C LYS A 215 -14.33 -5.86 -6.15
N ARG A 216 -13.07 -5.63 -6.52
CA ARG A 216 -11.96 -6.56 -6.31
C ARG A 216 -11.82 -6.97 -4.84
N PHE A 217 -11.98 -6.03 -3.92
CA PHE A 217 -11.91 -6.30 -2.48
C PHE A 217 -12.92 -7.36 -1.99
N ASN A 218 -13.98 -7.67 -2.78
CA ASN A 218 -14.94 -8.69 -2.39
C ASN A 218 -14.34 -10.09 -2.21
N GLN A 219 -13.34 -10.43 -3.01
CA GLN A 219 -12.66 -11.73 -2.94
C GLN A 219 -11.41 -11.71 -2.05
N GLU A 220 -10.87 -10.52 -1.80
CA GLU A 220 -9.62 -10.34 -1.07
C GLU A 220 -9.81 -10.16 0.45
N LEU A 221 -11.03 -9.83 0.93
CA LEU A 221 -11.28 -9.49 2.32
C LEU A 221 -11.84 -10.65 3.14
N LEU A 222 -11.19 -10.90 4.29
CA LEU A 222 -11.59 -11.85 5.32
C LEU A 222 -12.25 -11.09 6.48
N PRO A 223 -13.39 -11.57 7.03
CA PRO A 223 -14.04 -10.94 8.16
C PRO A 223 -13.25 -11.16 9.44
N VAL A 224 -13.17 -10.14 10.27
CA VAL A 224 -12.66 -10.19 11.65
C VAL A 224 -13.78 -9.77 12.57
N ASN A 225 -14.09 -10.60 13.58
CA ASN A 225 -15.08 -10.25 14.60
C ASN A 225 -14.69 -10.93 15.90
N VAL A 226 -14.33 -10.13 16.89
CA VAL A 226 -14.01 -10.59 18.24
C VAL A 226 -14.64 -9.65 19.25
N GLU A 227 -15.22 -10.20 20.28
CA GLU A 227 -15.83 -9.48 21.38
C GLU A 227 -15.20 -9.94 22.69
N THR A 228 -14.62 -8.99 23.41
CA THR A 228 -13.98 -9.22 24.71
C THR A 228 -14.52 -8.23 25.73
N THR A 229 -14.18 -8.39 26.98
CA THR A 229 -14.55 -7.44 28.04
C THR A 229 -13.86 -6.08 27.91
N MET A 230 -12.73 -6.00 27.16
CA MET A 230 -11.94 -4.77 27.00
C MET A 230 -12.31 -4.01 25.73
N CYS A 231 -12.56 -4.72 24.64
CA CYS A 231 -12.91 -4.11 23.37
C CYS A 231 -13.66 -5.09 22.47
N LYS A 232 -14.44 -4.54 21.55
CA LYS A 232 -14.97 -5.28 20.41
C LYS A 232 -14.23 -4.84 19.17
N VAL A 233 -13.67 -5.80 18.44
CA VAL A 233 -12.99 -5.55 17.16
C VAL A 233 -13.79 -6.22 16.05
N SER A 234 -14.17 -5.45 15.05
CA SER A 234 -14.91 -5.94 13.90
C SER A 234 -14.33 -5.36 12.61
N GLY A 235 -14.62 -5.97 11.47
CA GLY A 235 -14.20 -5.44 10.17
C GLY A 235 -13.62 -6.50 9.25
N PHE A 236 -12.61 -6.10 8.49
CA PHE A 236 -12.03 -6.94 7.45
C PHE A 236 -10.52 -6.77 7.37
N VAL A 237 -9.82 -7.86 7.03
CA VAL A 237 -8.40 -7.89 6.71
C VAL A 237 -8.19 -8.56 5.37
N GLY A 238 -7.13 -8.21 4.65
CA GLY A 238 -6.82 -8.77 3.34
C GLY A 238 -6.27 -10.19 3.43
N LYS A 239 -6.53 -11.02 2.43
CA LYS A 239 -5.83 -12.29 2.25
C LYS A 239 -4.33 -12.05 2.08
N PRO A 240 -3.44 -13.00 2.43
CA PRO A 240 -2.00 -12.87 2.20
C PRO A 240 -1.63 -12.52 0.75
N GLU A 241 -2.38 -13.04 -0.22
CA GLU A 241 -2.19 -12.80 -1.66
C GLU A 241 -2.45 -11.34 -2.07
N SER A 242 -3.20 -10.59 -1.25
CA SER A 242 -3.49 -9.17 -1.49
C SER A 242 -2.38 -8.22 -1.02
N ALA A 243 -1.27 -8.78 -0.50
CA ALA A 243 -0.15 -8.00 0.00
C ALA A 243 0.54 -7.22 -1.11
N ARG A 244 0.97 -5.99 -0.80
CA ARG A 244 1.68 -5.09 -1.72
C ARG A 244 2.75 -4.29 -1.00
N LYS A 245 3.76 -3.85 -1.75
CA LYS A 245 4.82 -2.98 -1.19
C LYS A 245 4.34 -1.56 -0.94
N LYS A 246 3.37 -1.08 -1.72
CA LYS A 246 2.89 0.31 -1.70
C LYS A 246 1.40 0.39 -2.03
N GLY A 247 0.79 1.54 -1.72
CA GLY A 247 -0.62 1.81 -2.04
C GLY A 247 -1.61 0.93 -1.30
N VAL A 248 -1.29 0.54 -0.06
CA VAL A 248 -2.13 -0.37 0.72
C VAL A 248 -3.12 0.42 1.56
N HIS A 249 -4.40 0.07 1.44
CA HIS A 249 -5.49 0.71 2.18
C HIS A 249 -5.57 0.16 3.60
N GLN A 250 -5.13 0.95 4.58
CA GLN A 250 -5.04 0.56 5.97
C GLN A 250 -5.81 1.54 6.86
N PHE A 251 -6.91 1.07 7.44
CA PHE A 251 -7.80 1.92 8.23
C PHE A 251 -8.10 1.30 9.58
N PHE A 252 -7.83 2.06 10.62
CA PHE A 252 -8.34 1.81 11.97
C PHE A 252 -9.38 2.86 12.33
N PHE A 253 -10.45 2.40 12.94
CA PHE A 253 -11.49 3.26 13.47
C PHE A 253 -11.76 2.88 14.93
N VAL A 254 -11.92 3.85 15.81
CA VAL A 254 -12.31 3.66 17.21
C VAL A 254 -13.50 4.53 17.54
N ASN A 255 -14.57 3.94 18.05
CA ASN A 255 -15.82 4.65 18.40
C ASN A 255 -16.28 5.62 17.29
N GLY A 256 -16.20 5.18 16.03
CA GLY A 256 -16.57 5.99 14.86
C GLY A 256 -15.52 7.00 14.39
N ARG A 257 -14.29 7.02 14.90
CA ARG A 257 -13.23 7.96 14.52
C ARG A 257 -12.07 7.26 13.83
N TYR A 258 -11.57 7.81 12.75
CA TYR A 258 -10.33 7.36 12.12
C TYR A 258 -9.13 7.59 13.04
N MET A 259 -8.27 6.57 13.18
CA MET A 259 -7.02 6.70 13.90
C MET A 259 -5.84 6.15 13.10
N LYS A 260 -4.66 6.70 13.41
CA LYS A 260 -3.36 6.13 13.02
C LYS A 260 -2.72 5.53 14.25
N HIS A 261 -2.42 4.24 14.21
CA HIS A 261 -1.82 3.55 15.36
C HIS A 261 -0.70 2.60 14.90
N PRO A 262 0.56 3.07 14.83
CA PRO A 262 1.68 2.27 14.34
C PRO A 262 1.89 0.98 15.13
N TYR A 263 1.59 0.99 16.43
CA TYR A 263 1.72 -0.20 17.28
C TYR A 263 0.68 -1.28 16.92
N PHE A 264 -0.57 -0.90 16.64
CA PHE A 264 -1.60 -1.84 16.18
C PHE A 264 -1.38 -2.30 14.74
N ASN A 265 -0.78 -1.46 13.89
CA ASN A 265 -0.34 -1.91 12.57
C ASN A 265 0.65 -3.08 12.69
N LYS A 266 1.62 -2.99 13.63
CA LYS A 266 2.54 -4.10 13.90
C LYS A 266 1.81 -5.34 14.41
N ALA A 267 0.70 -5.22 15.18
CA ALA A 267 -0.10 -6.35 15.63
C ALA A 267 -0.75 -7.09 14.46
N VAL A 268 -1.34 -6.34 13.52
CA VAL A 268 -1.92 -6.91 12.29
C VAL A 268 -0.82 -7.59 11.48
N MET A 269 0.29 -6.90 11.21
CA MET A 269 1.38 -7.47 10.41
C MET A 269 2.06 -8.68 11.06
N ALA A 270 2.13 -8.75 12.39
CA ALA A 270 2.63 -9.92 13.12
C ALA A 270 1.75 -11.18 12.93
N ALA A 271 0.45 -10.98 12.63
CA ALA A 271 -0.43 -12.10 12.28
C ALA A 271 -0.11 -12.71 10.90
N TYR A 272 0.51 -11.94 10.01
CA TYR A 272 0.93 -12.39 8.67
C TYR A 272 2.39 -12.82 8.60
N ASP A 273 3.06 -12.99 9.77
CA ASP A 273 4.45 -13.46 9.79
C ASP A 273 4.58 -14.76 9.00
N ARG A 274 5.57 -14.84 8.09
CA ARG A 274 5.84 -15.93 7.15
C ARG A 274 4.77 -16.18 6.06
N LEU A 275 3.65 -15.46 6.05
CA LEU A 275 2.63 -15.57 5.01
C LEU A 275 2.80 -14.51 3.92
N VAL A 276 3.44 -13.40 4.26
CA VAL A 276 3.64 -12.24 3.39
C VAL A 276 5.14 -11.93 3.29
N PRO A 277 5.65 -11.63 2.09
CA PRO A 277 7.05 -11.25 1.90
C PRO A 277 7.45 -10.03 2.76
N GLN A 278 8.71 -9.98 3.20
CA GLN A 278 9.21 -8.86 3.99
C GLN A 278 9.10 -7.53 3.21
N GLY A 279 8.53 -6.52 3.88
CA GLY A 279 8.33 -5.19 3.31
C GLY A 279 7.02 -5.01 2.54
N GLU A 280 6.22 -6.05 2.38
CA GLU A 280 4.86 -5.95 1.86
C GLU A 280 3.85 -5.81 3.01
N GLN A 281 2.72 -5.17 2.72
CA GLN A 281 1.65 -4.89 3.67
C GLN A 281 0.32 -5.36 3.12
N VAL A 282 -0.61 -5.69 4.01
CA VAL A 282 -1.98 -6.12 3.65
C VAL A 282 -2.99 -5.00 3.91
N PRO A 283 -4.07 -4.93 3.11
CA PRO A 283 -5.16 -4.01 3.39
C PRO A 283 -5.96 -4.47 4.61
N TYR A 284 -6.46 -3.51 5.38
CA TYR A 284 -7.37 -3.79 6.48
C TYR A 284 -8.29 -2.60 6.78
N PHE A 285 -9.49 -2.93 7.28
CA PHE A 285 -10.55 -2.02 7.68
C PHE A 285 -11.08 -2.50 9.03
N LEU A 286 -10.50 -2.02 10.13
CA LEU A 286 -10.74 -2.55 11.47
C LEU A 286 -11.37 -1.48 12.38
N TYR A 287 -12.44 -1.87 13.03
CA TYR A 287 -13.30 -1.02 13.84
C TYR A 287 -13.24 -1.51 15.29
N PHE A 288 -12.87 -0.60 16.19
CA PHE A 288 -12.80 -0.83 17.61
C PHE A 288 -13.98 -0.13 18.30
N ASP A 289 -14.72 -0.87 19.09
CA ASP A 289 -15.68 -0.32 20.03
C ASP A 289 -15.11 -0.55 21.44
N VAL A 290 -14.77 0.55 22.12
CA VAL A 290 -14.07 0.57 23.40
C VAL A 290 -14.80 1.55 24.32
N ASP A 291 -14.85 1.28 25.64
CA ASP A 291 -15.43 2.24 26.56
C ASP A 291 -14.70 3.58 26.43
N PRO A 292 -15.41 4.70 26.21
CA PRO A 292 -14.79 6.02 26.12
C PRO A 292 -13.89 6.38 27.30
N LYS A 293 -14.07 5.78 28.46
CA LYS A 293 -13.24 6.00 29.66
C LYS A 293 -11.83 5.40 29.53
N ASP A 294 -11.69 4.34 28.72
CA ASP A 294 -10.43 3.62 28.54
C ASP A 294 -9.58 4.20 27.41
N ILE A 295 -10.02 5.31 26.80
CA ILE A 295 -9.31 5.97 25.69
C ILE A 295 -9.20 7.48 25.92
N ASP A 296 -8.04 8.04 25.56
CA ASP A 296 -7.86 9.50 25.44
C ASP A 296 -7.76 9.91 23.95
N VAL A 297 -8.75 10.67 23.50
CA VAL A 297 -8.88 11.17 22.13
C VAL A 297 -8.29 12.59 21.99
N ASN A 298 -8.07 13.30 23.10
CA ASN A 298 -7.73 14.72 23.09
C ASN A 298 -6.21 14.98 23.11
N ILE A 299 -5.43 14.14 22.47
CA ILE A 299 -3.96 14.23 22.45
C ILE A 299 -3.46 15.20 21.37
N HIS A 300 -4.08 15.20 20.20
CA HIS A 300 -3.67 16.01 19.05
C HIS A 300 -4.84 16.82 18.46
N PRO A 301 -4.64 18.04 17.93
CA PRO A 301 -5.70 18.84 17.31
C PRO A 301 -6.47 18.11 16.20
N THR A 302 -5.79 17.26 15.43
CA THR A 302 -6.40 16.47 14.34
C THR A 302 -7.20 15.26 14.84
N LYS A 303 -7.10 14.92 16.13
CA LYS A 303 -7.79 13.77 16.77
C LYS A 303 -7.52 12.42 16.08
N THR A 304 -6.40 12.27 15.41
CA THR A 304 -6.01 11.03 14.69
C THR A 304 -5.13 10.11 15.52
N GLU A 305 -4.56 10.60 16.61
CA GLU A 305 -3.80 9.83 17.58
C GLU A 305 -4.64 9.63 18.84
N ILE A 306 -4.76 8.40 19.25
CA ILE A 306 -5.60 7.99 20.40
C ILE A 306 -4.74 7.11 21.29
N LYS A 307 -4.75 7.37 22.59
CA LYS A 307 -4.15 6.51 23.61
C LYS A 307 -5.20 5.59 24.19
N PHE A 308 -4.82 4.35 24.38
CA PHE A 308 -5.63 3.35 25.08
C PHE A 308 -4.99 3.07 26.44
N GLU A 309 -5.79 2.85 27.45
CA GLU A 309 -5.31 2.48 28.77
C GLU A 309 -4.56 1.13 28.74
N ASN A 310 -5.09 0.16 27.98
CA ASN A 310 -4.59 -1.22 27.92
C ASN A 310 -4.08 -1.58 26.50
N GLU A 311 -3.19 -0.78 25.92
CA GLU A 311 -2.68 -0.98 24.54
C GLU A 311 -2.10 -2.37 24.30
N GLN A 312 -1.38 -2.94 25.28
CA GLN A 312 -0.74 -4.23 25.14
C GLN A 312 -1.73 -5.39 25.07
N ALA A 313 -2.79 -5.34 25.86
CA ALA A 313 -3.85 -6.35 25.82
C ALA A 313 -4.64 -6.28 24.51
N ILE A 314 -4.99 -5.07 24.06
CA ILE A 314 -5.66 -4.85 22.76
C ILE A 314 -4.79 -5.34 21.61
N TRP A 315 -3.46 -5.12 21.68
CA TRP A 315 -2.51 -5.63 20.69
C TRP A 315 -2.58 -7.16 20.57
N GLN A 316 -2.61 -7.87 21.70
CA GLN A 316 -2.70 -9.34 21.73
C GLN A 316 -4.03 -9.84 21.16
N ILE A 317 -5.15 -9.21 21.58
CA ILE A 317 -6.49 -9.52 21.09
C ILE A 317 -6.53 -9.33 19.56
N LEU A 318 -6.04 -8.21 19.06
CA LEU A 318 -6.01 -7.89 17.64
C LEU A 318 -5.17 -8.90 16.85
N SER A 319 -3.96 -9.22 17.31
CA SER A 319 -3.09 -10.18 16.64
C SER A 319 -3.70 -11.58 16.62
N ALA A 320 -4.32 -12.02 17.72
CA ALA A 320 -4.99 -13.31 17.80
C ALA A 320 -6.20 -13.39 16.86
N SER A 321 -7.05 -12.35 16.85
CA SER A 321 -8.25 -12.30 16.00
C SER A 321 -7.93 -12.32 14.52
N VAL A 322 -6.87 -11.59 14.12
CA VAL A 322 -6.42 -11.58 12.72
C VAL A 322 -5.85 -12.94 12.35
N LYS A 323 -5.06 -13.59 13.22
CA LYS A 323 -4.55 -14.95 12.99
C LYS A 323 -5.67 -15.98 12.85
N GLU A 324 -6.68 -15.90 13.69
CA GLU A 324 -7.86 -16.77 13.63
C GLU A 324 -8.59 -16.60 12.28
N SER A 325 -8.84 -15.34 11.86
CA SER A 325 -9.49 -15.05 10.59
C SER A 325 -8.69 -15.59 9.40
N ILE A 326 -7.37 -15.49 9.42
CA ILE A 326 -6.51 -16.05 8.37
C ILE A 326 -6.53 -17.58 8.42
N GLY A 327 -6.49 -18.18 9.61
CA GLY A 327 -6.49 -19.63 9.82
C GLY A 327 -7.76 -20.30 9.30
N MET A 328 -8.94 -19.69 9.53
CA MET A 328 -10.22 -20.21 9.03
C MET A 328 -10.32 -20.26 7.50
N PHE A 329 -9.52 -19.45 6.78
CA PHE A 329 -9.54 -19.38 5.32
C PHE A 329 -8.32 -20.00 4.65
N ASN A 330 -7.29 -20.36 5.43
CA ASN A 330 -6.20 -21.22 5.00
C ASN A 330 -6.54 -22.70 5.21
N ASP A 331 -7.79 -23.07 5.14
CA ASP A 331 -8.15 -24.48 5.08
C ASP A 331 -7.39 -25.10 3.90
N VAL A 332 -6.28 -25.74 4.25
CA VAL A 332 -5.75 -26.87 3.47
C VAL A 332 -6.99 -27.71 3.18
N PRO A 333 -7.32 -28.00 1.90
CA PRO A 333 -8.38 -28.95 1.64
C PRO A 333 -8.07 -30.15 2.49
N THR A 334 -8.82 -30.38 3.55
CA THR A 334 -8.85 -31.65 4.24
C THR A 334 -9.09 -32.60 3.09
N ILE A 335 -8.08 -33.43 2.80
CA ILE A 335 -8.26 -34.58 1.94
C ILE A 335 -9.31 -35.37 2.72
N ASP A 336 -10.56 -35.15 2.42
CA ASP A 336 -11.66 -36.00 2.83
C ASP A 336 -11.33 -37.32 2.16
N PHE A 337 -10.71 -38.20 2.90
CA PHE A 337 -10.67 -39.60 2.52
C PHE A 337 -12.14 -40.04 2.60
N ASP A 338 -12.77 -40.06 1.45
CA ASP A 338 -14.10 -40.59 1.27
C ASP A 338 -14.12 -41.98 1.93
N THR A 339 -14.73 -42.06 3.11
CA THR A 339 -14.76 -43.28 3.91
C THR A 339 -15.88 -44.21 3.50
N GLU A 340 -16.53 -43.95 2.36
CA GLU A 340 -17.62 -44.81 1.84
C GLU A 340 -17.15 -46.18 1.35
N ASP A 341 -15.85 -46.35 1.05
CA ASP A 341 -15.24 -47.64 0.67
C ASP A 341 -14.22 -48.17 1.68
N LYS A 342 -14.44 -47.96 2.97
CA LYS A 342 -13.63 -48.69 3.97
C LYS A 342 -14.06 -50.16 3.93
N PRO A 343 -13.16 -51.10 3.57
CA PRO A 343 -13.40 -52.49 3.84
C PRO A 343 -13.68 -52.66 5.33
N ASP A 344 -14.80 -53.31 5.65
CA ASP A 344 -15.15 -53.64 7.02
C ASP A 344 -13.94 -54.35 7.68
N ILE A 345 -13.30 -53.66 8.62
CA ILE A 345 -12.25 -54.24 9.43
C ILE A 345 -12.98 -55.18 10.39
N PRO A 346 -12.89 -56.53 10.21
CA PRO A 346 -13.59 -57.45 11.09
C PRO A 346 -13.12 -57.23 12.52
N VAL A 347 -14.08 -57.03 13.42
CA VAL A 347 -13.83 -56.89 14.84
C VAL A 347 -13.03 -58.10 15.30
N TYR A 348 -11.83 -57.92 15.87
CA TYR A 348 -10.97 -58.96 16.42
C TYR A 348 -11.76 -59.76 17.46
N ASN A 349 -12.03 -61.03 17.16
CA ASN A 349 -12.70 -61.96 18.07
C ASN A 349 -11.61 -62.88 18.65
N PRO A 350 -11.26 -62.76 19.95
CA PRO A 350 -10.16 -63.50 20.54
C PRO A 350 -10.37 -65.03 20.58
N GLU A 351 -11.59 -65.53 20.33
CA GLU A 351 -11.91 -66.96 20.35
C GLU A 351 -11.69 -67.67 18.99
N MET A 352 -11.33 -66.96 17.92
CA MET A 352 -11.04 -67.52 16.60
C MET A 352 -9.59 -67.36 16.13
N SER A 353 -8.64 -67.17 17.02
CA SER A 353 -7.23 -67.02 16.66
C SER A 353 -6.50 -68.36 16.54
N THR A 354 -6.63 -68.99 15.39
CA THR A 354 -5.61 -69.93 14.87
C THR A 354 -4.80 -69.23 13.76
N ALA A 355 -4.32 -68.03 14.02
CA ALA A 355 -3.39 -67.39 13.12
C ALA A 355 -1.98 -67.88 13.41
N ALA A 356 -1.48 -68.81 12.61
CA ALA A 356 -0.05 -69.13 12.59
C ALA A 356 0.73 -67.91 12.10
N ALA A 357 1.78 -67.54 12.86
CA ALA A 357 2.69 -66.45 12.49
C ALA A 357 3.20 -66.65 11.06
N PRO A 358 3.18 -65.62 10.20
CA PRO A 358 3.66 -65.72 8.82
C PRO A 358 5.15 -66.12 8.84
N LYS A 359 5.45 -67.27 8.22
CA LYS A 359 6.86 -67.69 8.02
C LYS A 359 7.44 -66.85 6.91
N ILE A 360 8.35 -65.95 7.26
CA ILE A 360 9.12 -65.20 6.29
C ILE A 360 10.15 -66.15 5.68
N SER A 361 9.90 -66.61 4.44
CA SER A 361 10.91 -67.29 3.64
C SER A 361 11.80 -66.24 2.96
N LEU A 362 12.97 -66.01 3.48
CA LEU A 362 14.00 -65.20 2.82
C LEU A 362 14.53 -65.99 1.63
N ASN A 363 14.35 -65.48 0.43
CA ASN A 363 14.98 -66.03 -0.76
C ASN A 363 16.38 -65.38 -0.91
N PRO A 364 17.47 -66.11 -0.65
CA PRO A 364 18.82 -65.54 -0.67
C PRO A 364 19.32 -65.14 -2.06
N GLY A 365 18.55 -65.44 -3.09
CA GLY A 365 18.86 -65.08 -4.49
C GLY A 365 18.09 -63.87 -5.05
N TYR A 366 17.25 -63.21 -4.23
CA TYR A 366 16.50 -62.05 -4.70
C TYR A 366 17.35 -60.79 -4.73
N ASN A 367 17.67 -60.34 -5.95
CA ASN A 367 18.34 -59.08 -6.17
C ASN A 367 17.35 -58.12 -6.85
N PRO A 368 16.87 -57.06 -6.16
CA PRO A 368 15.89 -56.13 -6.69
C PRO A 368 16.40 -55.30 -7.87
N PHE A 369 17.69 -55.35 -8.18
CA PHE A 369 18.31 -54.60 -9.26
C PHE A 369 18.66 -55.42 -10.51
N LYS A 370 18.26 -56.71 -10.58
CA LYS A 370 18.38 -57.52 -11.81
C LYS A 370 17.03 -57.66 -12.48
N SER A 371 16.85 -56.97 -13.61
CA SER A 371 15.72 -57.20 -14.51
C SER A 371 15.87 -58.56 -15.22
N SER A 372 14.99 -59.52 -14.95
CA SER A 372 14.91 -60.76 -15.72
C SER A 372 13.89 -60.60 -16.85
N SER A 373 14.40 -60.63 -18.08
CA SER A 373 13.61 -60.91 -19.26
C SER A 373 13.17 -62.37 -19.29
N SER A 374 11.89 -62.66 -19.21
CA SER A 374 11.36 -63.96 -19.69
C SER A 374 9.97 -63.79 -20.29
N THR A 375 9.90 -64.14 -21.53
CA THR A 375 8.73 -64.37 -22.40
C THR A 375 7.76 -65.41 -21.84
N GLY A 376 6.47 -65.15 -21.93
CA GLY A 376 5.40 -66.11 -21.67
C GLY A 376 4.00 -65.52 -21.93
N ALA A 377 3.32 -66.04 -22.88
CA ALA A 377 2.14 -65.52 -23.54
C ALA A 377 0.78 -65.81 -22.84
N VAL A 378 -0.14 -64.84 -22.98
CA VAL A 378 -1.59 -64.83 -23.40
C VAL A 378 -2.64 -65.33 -22.40
N PRO A 379 -3.95 -64.93 -22.46
CA PRO A 379 -4.60 -63.86 -23.23
C PRO A 379 -5.74 -63.04 -22.53
N MET A 380 -6.07 -61.94 -23.15
CA MET A 380 -7.42 -61.36 -23.40
C MET A 380 -8.31 -60.79 -22.27
N GLY A 381 -8.58 -59.52 -22.42
CA GLY A 381 -9.75 -58.83 -21.83
C GLY A 381 -9.68 -57.32 -21.98
N ALA A 382 -10.45 -56.83 -22.88
CA ALA A 382 -10.76 -55.49 -23.39
C ALA A 382 -10.56 -54.27 -22.46
N GLY A 383 -10.01 -53.18 -23.06
CA GLY A 383 -10.59 -51.86 -22.92
C GLY A 383 -9.67 -50.73 -22.42
N PHE A 384 -9.49 -49.77 -23.28
CA PHE A 384 -9.05 -48.37 -23.13
C PHE A 384 -7.54 -48.08 -23.17
N SER A 385 -7.15 -47.65 -24.34
CA SER A 385 -5.85 -47.10 -24.65
C SER A 385 -5.73 -45.60 -24.27
N VAL A 386 -4.76 -45.26 -23.43
CA VAL A 386 -4.24 -43.90 -23.26
C VAL A 386 -2.85 -43.87 -23.88
N PRO A 387 -2.51 -42.93 -24.74
CA PRO A 387 -1.18 -42.87 -25.35
C PRO A 387 -0.14 -42.39 -24.34
N LYS A 388 0.81 -43.24 -24.02
CA LYS A 388 2.03 -42.86 -23.27
C LYS A 388 3.02 -42.22 -24.23
N SER A 389 3.30 -40.95 -24.03
CA SER A 389 4.47 -40.30 -24.59
C SER A 389 5.72 -40.89 -23.94
N LYS A 390 6.64 -41.38 -24.74
CA LYS A 390 7.96 -41.85 -24.31
C LYS A 390 8.82 -40.65 -23.97
N PRO A 391 9.55 -40.64 -22.84
CA PRO A 391 10.65 -39.71 -22.67
C PRO A 391 11.82 -40.17 -23.51
N LEU A 392 12.35 -39.27 -24.33
CA LEU A 392 13.64 -39.40 -24.97
C LEU A 392 14.71 -39.34 -23.88
N VAL A 393 15.27 -40.48 -23.54
CA VAL A 393 16.50 -40.57 -22.73
C VAL A 393 17.65 -40.59 -23.72
N ASP A 394 18.47 -39.53 -23.66
CA ASP A 394 19.68 -39.39 -24.46
C ASP A 394 20.75 -40.39 -23.95
N GLU A 395 21.27 -41.26 -24.83
CA GLU A 395 22.23 -42.33 -24.50
C GLU A 395 23.63 -41.84 -24.08
N LYS A 396 23.77 -40.54 -23.74
CA LYS A 396 25.05 -39.95 -23.36
C LYS A 396 25.27 -39.81 -21.83
N TRP A 397 24.37 -40.30 -21.01
CA TRP A 397 24.52 -40.20 -19.55
C TRP A 397 25.62 -41.11 -18.97
N GLU A 398 25.91 -42.22 -19.63
CA GLU A 398 26.95 -43.15 -19.14
C GLU A 398 28.39 -42.63 -19.36
N GLN A 399 28.59 -41.74 -20.33
CA GLN A 399 29.93 -41.14 -20.57
C GLN A 399 30.33 -40.06 -19.57
N LEU A 400 29.39 -39.56 -18.78
CA LEU A 400 29.64 -38.54 -17.74
C LEU A 400 30.18 -39.13 -16.41
N TYR A 401 30.09 -40.45 -16.23
CA TYR A 401 30.51 -41.14 -15.02
C TYR A 401 31.78 -41.98 -15.16
N GLU A 402 32.37 -42.10 -16.35
CA GLU A 402 33.62 -42.83 -16.56
C GLU A 402 34.88 -42.15 -16.00
N GLY A 403 34.79 -40.89 -15.56
CA GLY A 403 35.90 -40.13 -14.97
C GLY A 403 35.96 -40.13 -13.42
N LEU A 404 35.06 -40.84 -12.73
CA LEU A 404 34.92 -40.76 -11.27
C LEU A 404 35.20 -42.06 -10.50
N LYS A 405 35.74 -43.08 -11.19
CA LYS A 405 36.26 -44.26 -10.54
C LYS A 405 37.76 -44.23 -10.64
N ASP A 406 38.42 -43.84 -9.62
CA ASP A 406 39.76 -44.07 -9.13
C ASP A 406 40.30 -42.79 -8.49
N GLN A 407 40.11 -42.72 -7.19
CA GLN A 407 41.01 -42.10 -6.22
C GLN A 407 40.34 -42.07 -4.83
N ASP A 408 40.33 -43.24 -4.23
CA ASP A 408 40.51 -43.33 -2.75
C ASP A 408 42.00 -43.22 -2.47
N ASP A 409 42.35 -42.52 -1.42
CA ASP A 409 43.66 -42.16 -0.89
C ASP A 409 44.23 -40.84 -1.41
N VAL A 410 44.18 -39.82 -0.52
CA VAL A 410 45.30 -39.14 0.10
C VAL A 410 44.84 -37.94 0.94
N GLN A 411 45.21 -37.99 2.17
CA GLN A 411 45.42 -37.00 3.21
C GLN A 411 45.51 -35.52 2.81
N GLY A 412 44.99 -34.72 3.75
CA GLY A 412 45.00 -33.29 3.84
C GLY A 412 46.20 -32.55 3.23
N MET A 413 45.90 -31.53 2.49
CA MET A 413 46.82 -30.42 2.19
C MET A 413 46.06 -29.11 2.20
N GLU A 414 46.36 -28.32 3.21
CA GLU A 414 46.18 -26.89 3.22
C GLU A 414 46.86 -26.28 1.99
N GLN A 415 46.11 -25.70 1.06
CA GLN A 415 46.71 -24.90 0.02
C GLN A 415 46.89 -23.47 0.52
N THR A 416 48.07 -23.23 1.06
CA THR A 416 48.64 -21.90 1.20
C THR A 416 48.98 -21.37 -0.21
N MET A 417 48.32 -20.29 -0.61
CA MET A 417 48.75 -19.55 -1.80
C MET A 417 50.07 -18.85 -1.52
N VAL A 418 51.11 -19.31 -2.17
CA VAL A 418 52.41 -18.67 -2.16
C VAL A 418 52.39 -17.64 -3.32
N PHE A 419 52.48 -16.37 -2.97
CA PHE A 419 52.86 -15.32 -3.93
C PHE A 419 54.37 -15.40 -4.16
N SER A 420 54.78 -15.79 -5.33
CA SER A 420 56.16 -15.67 -5.77
C SER A 420 56.43 -14.26 -6.26
N ASP A 421 57.24 -13.56 -5.49
CA ASP A 421 57.96 -12.37 -5.89
C ASP A 421 59.12 -12.77 -6.76
N ASP A 422 59.13 -12.40 -8.04
CA ASP A 422 60.31 -12.55 -8.86
C ASP A 422 60.61 -11.24 -9.63
N SER A 423 61.58 -10.53 -9.06
CA SER A 423 62.20 -9.37 -9.64
C SER A 423 63.36 -9.81 -10.55
N SER A 424 63.21 -9.77 -11.86
CA SER A 424 64.35 -9.64 -12.75
C SER A 424 63.98 -8.85 -14.02
N ARG A 425 64.77 -7.80 -14.19
CA ARG A 425 64.76 -6.91 -15.36
C ARG A 425 65.13 -7.67 -16.61
N ASP A 426 64.41 -7.44 -17.70
CA ASP A 426 65.03 -7.27 -19.01
C ASP A 426 64.14 -6.47 -19.98
N ASN A 427 64.79 -5.56 -20.67
CA ASN A 427 64.26 -4.64 -21.68
C ASN A 427 63.94 -5.36 -22.99
N THR A 428 62.69 -5.22 -23.47
CA THR A 428 62.39 -5.20 -24.92
C THR A 428 61.07 -4.45 -25.16
N PRO A 429 60.88 -3.76 -26.32
CA PRO A 429 59.86 -2.75 -26.46
C PRO A 429 58.55 -3.29 -27.04
N ASP A 430 57.49 -2.56 -26.73
CA ASP A 430 56.17 -2.51 -27.37
C ASP A 430 55.50 -3.84 -27.70
N SER A 431 54.75 -4.35 -26.72
CA SER A 431 53.50 -5.05 -26.99
C SER A 431 52.41 -4.32 -26.24
N ILE A 432 51.41 -3.86 -26.98
CA ILE A 432 50.13 -3.35 -26.48
C ILE A 432 49.54 -4.44 -25.57
N ILE A 433 49.78 -4.31 -24.27
CA ILE A 433 49.10 -5.14 -23.27
C ILE A 433 47.65 -4.65 -23.29
N ALA A 434 46.79 -5.44 -23.93
CA ALA A 434 45.35 -5.35 -23.69
C ALA A 434 45.17 -5.40 -22.15
N GLU A 435 44.79 -4.30 -21.56
CA GLU A 435 44.42 -4.25 -20.16
C GLU A 435 43.36 -5.33 -19.94
N LYS A 436 43.73 -6.42 -19.25
CA LYS A 436 42.79 -7.42 -18.82
C LYS A 436 41.77 -6.70 -17.97
N SER A 437 40.51 -6.74 -18.39
CA SER A 437 39.38 -6.30 -17.62
C SER A 437 39.50 -6.77 -16.16
N PRO A 438 39.34 -5.92 -15.15
CA PRO A 438 39.51 -6.35 -13.78
C PRO A 438 38.53 -7.49 -13.46
N ALA A 439 39.02 -8.57 -12.88
CA ALA A 439 38.19 -9.70 -12.49
C ALA A 439 37.17 -9.23 -11.44
N HIS A 440 35.88 -9.40 -11.75
CA HIS A 440 34.80 -9.10 -10.85
C HIS A 440 34.45 -10.33 -10.01
N TYR A 441 34.17 -10.14 -8.72
CA TYR A 441 33.75 -11.19 -7.81
C TYR A 441 32.38 -10.87 -7.23
N GLN A 442 31.42 -11.79 -7.36
CA GLN A 442 30.08 -11.62 -6.78
C GLN A 442 30.03 -12.20 -5.36
N TYR A 443 29.66 -11.37 -4.37
CA TYR A 443 29.49 -11.80 -2.97
C TYR A 443 28.02 -11.92 -2.60
N LYS A 444 27.60 -13.10 -2.11
CA LYS A 444 26.25 -13.45 -1.67
C LYS A 444 25.16 -13.11 -2.72
N ALA A 445 25.46 -13.22 -4.01
CA ALA A 445 24.56 -12.86 -5.10
C ALA A 445 23.89 -11.48 -4.92
N LYS A 446 24.61 -10.53 -4.33
CA LYS A 446 24.11 -9.20 -4.00
C LYS A 446 25.10 -8.09 -4.29
N TYR A 447 26.39 -8.32 -4.06
CA TYR A 447 27.42 -7.32 -4.23
C TYR A 447 28.43 -7.77 -5.27
N ILE A 448 28.84 -6.85 -6.12
CA ILE A 448 29.96 -7.03 -7.04
C ILE A 448 31.17 -6.34 -6.42
N MET A 449 32.26 -7.10 -6.28
CA MET A 449 33.52 -6.60 -5.74
C MET A 449 34.55 -6.59 -6.86
N THR A 450 35.30 -5.49 -6.97
CA THR A 450 36.38 -5.35 -7.95
C THR A 450 37.54 -4.57 -7.36
N ALA A 451 38.76 -5.00 -7.70
CA ALA A 451 39.97 -4.30 -7.29
C ALA A 451 40.12 -3.00 -8.10
N VAL A 452 40.40 -1.90 -7.42
CA VAL A 452 40.70 -0.60 -8.02
C VAL A 452 42.00 -0.06 -7.43
N LYS A 453 42.66 0.87 -8.12
CA LYS A 453 43.93 1.44 -7.65
C LYS A 453 43.89 2.02 -6.23
N SER A 454 42.72 2.44 -5.76
CA SER A 454 42.49 3.03 -4.43
C SER A 454 42.10 2.03 -3.35
N GLY A 455 41.86 0.75 -3.70
CA GLY A 455 41.40 -0.28 -2.76
C GLY A 455 40.41 -1.28 -3.37
N LEU A 456 39.43 -1.71 -2.61
CA LEU A 456 38.36 -2.62 -3.02
C LEU A 456 37.05 -1.85 -3.24
N MET A 457 36.54 -1.83 -4.45
CA MET A 457 35.24 -1.27 -4.77
C MET A 457 34.15 -2.33 -4.57
N ILE A 458 33.09 -1.99 -3.86
CA ILE A 458 31.92 -2.83 -3.57
C ILE A 458 30.69 -2.14 -4.15
N ILE A 459 29.99 -2.81 -5.06
CA ILE A 459 28.80 -2.30 -5.76
C ILE A 459 27.60 -3.16 -5.39
N ASP A 460 26.48 -2.54 -5.01
CA ASP A 460 25.19 -3.24 -4.85
C ASP A 460 24.59 -3.47 -6.25
N GLN A 461 24.53 -4.73 -6.71
CA GLN A 461 24.09 -5.08 -8.07
C GLN A 461 22.67 -4.61 -8.40
N HIS A 462 21.72 -4.74 -7.45
CA HIS A 462 20.35 -4.29 -7.67
C HIS A 462 20.27 -2.77 -7.81
N ARG A 463 20.94 -2.02 -6.92
CA ARG A 463 20.95 -0.55 -6.94
C ARG A 463 21.68 0.00 -8.16
N ALA A 464 22.76 -0.66 -8.58
CA ALA A 464 23.47 -0.32 -9.81
C ALA A 464 22.53 -0.45 -11.03
N HIS A 465 21.84 -1.58 -11.15
CA HIS A 465 20.92 -1.80 -12.26
C HIS A 465 19.72 -0.86 -12.22
N VAL A 466 19.17 -0.55 -11.03
CA VAL A 466 18.13 0.49 -10.89
C VAL A 466 18.63 1.84 -11.44
N ARG A 467 19.88 2.21 -11.16
CA ARG A 467 20.46 3.47 -11.66
C ARG A 467 20.61 3.47 -13.19
N VAL A 468 21.13 2.40 -13.75
CA VAL A 468 21.31 2.23 -15.20
C VAL A 468 19.95 2.31 -15.91
N LEU A 469 18.98 1.50 -15.50
CA LEU A 469 17.66 1.47 -16.10
C LEU A 469 16.91 2.80 -15.96
N PHE A 470 17.05 3.47 -14.84
CA PHE A 470 16.42 4.78 -14.62
C PHE A 470 16.90 5.82 -15.65
N GLU A 471 18.21 5.91 -15.89
CA GLU A 471 18.75 6.85 -16.89
C GLU A 471 18.39 6.44 -18.32
N GLN A 472 18.34 5.14 -18.59
CA GLN A 472 17.90 4.61 -19.87
C GLN A 472 16.43 4.97 -20.13
N TYR A 473 15.54 4.74 -19.17
CA TYR A 473 14.11 5.06 -19.33
C TYR A 473 13.86 6.57 -19.42
N LEU A 474 14.60 7.40 -18.69
CA LEU A 474 14.49 8.85 -18.84
C LEU A 474 14.89 9.32 -20.25
N ARG A 475 15.96 8.75 -20.83
CA ARG A 475 16.35 9.06 -22.23
C ARG A 475 15.27 8.60 -23.21
N GLN A 476 14.77 7.38 -23.06
CA GLN A 476 13.68 6.86 -23.91
C GLN A 476 12.41 7.69 -23.82
N LEU A 477 12.06 8.22 -22.62
CA LEU A 477 10.96 9.15 -22.42
C LEU A 477 11.18 10.48 -23.17
N ALA A 478 12.40 11.04 -23.08
CA ALA A 478 12.73 12.27 -23.77
C ALA A 478 12.68 12.10 -25.29
N ASP A 479 13.15 10.96 -25.81
CA ASP A 479 13.23 10.64 -27.23
C ASP A 479 11.94 10.00 -27.78
N ARG A 480 10.97 9.66 -26.92
CA ARG A 480 9.72 8.92 -27.24
C ARG A 480 9.97 7.63 -28.03
N THR A 481 10.98 6.87 -27.62
CA THR A 481 11.46 5.66 -28.33
C THR A 481 11.00 4.35 -27.70
N PHE A 482 10.05 4.38 -26.79
CA PHE A 482 9.51 3.16 -26.19
C PHE A 482 8.79 2.30 -27.23
N HIS A 483 9.10 1.01 -27.22
CA HIS A 483 8.37 0.01 -27.99
C HIS A 483 7.27 -0.58 -27.09
N SER A 484 6.06 -0.66 -27.65
CA SER A 484 4.91 -1.25 -26.96
C SER A 484 4.82 -2.74 -27.28
N GLN A 485 4.57 -3.57 -26.28
CA GLN A 485 4.32 -5.00 -26.41
C GLN A 485 2.89 -5.32 -25.96
N LYS A 486 2.11 -5.94 -26.84
CA LYS A 486 0.72 -6.33 -26.55
C LYS A 486 0.67 -7.46 -25.54
N VAL A 487 -0.23 -7.33 -24.58
CA VAL A 487 -0.56 -8.37 -23.59
C VAL A 487 -1.56 -9.34 -24.21
N LEU A 488 -1.25 -10.64 -24.22
CA LEU A 488 -2.11 -11.67 -24.82
C LEU A 488 -3.47 -11.77 -24.11
N PHE A 489 -3.49 -11.59 -22.82
CA PHE A 489 -4.69 -11.59 -21.98
C PHE A 489 -4.74 -10.30 -21.19
N PRO A 490 -5.48 -9.27 -21.68
CA PRO A 490 -5.61 -8.01 -20.97
C PRO A 490 -6.16 -8.21 -19.56
N GLU A 491 -5.45 -7.69 -18.56
CA GLU A 491 -5.89 -7.71 -17.17
C GLU A 491 -6.56 -6.38 -16.82
N VAL A 492 -7.62 -6.42 -16.00
CA VAL A 492 -8.34 -5.23 -15.59
C VAL A 492 -7.79 -4.73 -14.26
N VAL A 493 -7.29 -3.50 -14.25
CA VAL A 493 -6.92 -2.76 -13.04
C VAL A 493 -8.07 -1.86 -12.63
N GLN A 494 -8.37 -1.81 -11.33
CA GLN A 494 -9.37 -0.90 -10.77
C GLN A 494 -8.72 0.02 -9.75
N PHE A 495 -8.95 1.32 -9.91
CA PHE A 495 -8.47 2.34 -8.99
C PHE A 495 -9.61 2.94 -8.19
N PRO A 496 -9.41 3.21 -6.89
CA PRO A 496 -10.30 4.08 -6.11
C PRO A 496 -10.39 5.47 -6.74
N MET A 497 -11.49 6.18 -6.53
CA MET A 497 -11.67 7.52 -7.12
C MET A 497 -10.60 8.51 -6.66
N SER A 498 -10.08 8.36 -5.43
CA SER A 498 -8.95 9.14 -4.93
C SER A 498 -7.66 8.94 -5.74
N GLU A 499 -7.41 7.74 -6.24
CA GLU A 499 -6.23 7.42 -7.08
C GLU A 499 -6.49 7.75 -8.56
N LYS A 500 -7.73 7.59 -9.03
CA LYS A 500 -8.14 7.86 -10.41
C LYS A 500 -7.76 9.27 -10.86
N VAL A 501 -7.97 10.27 -10.01
CA VAL A 501 -7.63 11.67 -10.31
C VAL A 501 -6.14 11.87 -10.62
N ILE A 502 -5.27 11.14 -9.93
CA ILE A 502 -3.83 11.19 -10.18
C ILE A 502 -3.47 10.32 -11.37
N PHE A 503 -4.11 9.14 -11.49
CA PHE A 503 -3.92 8.25 -12.61
C PHE A 503 -4.23 8.93 -13.96
N GLU A 504 -5.38 9.58 -14.10
CA GLU A 504 -5.75 10.33 -15.31
C GLU A 504 -4.73 11.41 -15.68
N LYS A 505 -4.05 11.98 -14.68
CA LYS A 505 -3.02 12.99 -14.91
C LYS A 505 -1.71 12.39 -15.44
N ILE A 506 -1.38 11.17 -15.02
CA ILE A 506 -0.14 10.48 -15.44
C ILE A 506 -0.35 9.57 -16.65
N LEU A 507 -1.62 9.34 -17.05
CA LEU A 507 -1.97 8.45 -18.17
C LEU A 507 -1.28 8.85 -19.48
N PRO A 508 -1.24 10.13 -19.91
CA PRO A 508 -0.56 10.52 -21.14
C PRO A 508 0.95 10.17 -21.13
N GLU A 509 1.59 10.28 -19.97
CA GLU A 509 3.00 9.93 -19.82
C GLU A 509 3.22 8.41 -19.82
N MET A 510 2.30 7.66 -19.21
CA MET A 510 2.31 6.19 -19.29
C MET A 510 2.11 5.71 -20.72
N GLU A 511 1.22 6.32 -21.49
CA GLU A 511 1.02 6.03 -22.91
C GLU A 511 2.32 6.30 -23.70
N SER A 512 3.02 7.39 -23.40
CA SER A 512 4.32 7.70 -24.03
C SER A 512 5.40 6.68 -23.71
N MET A 513 5.28 5.94 -22.60
CA MET A 513 6.16 4.82 -22.22
C MET A 513 5.77 3.48 -22.89
N GLY A 514 4.69 3.46 -23.69
CA GLY A 514 4.26 2.25 -24.39
C GLY A 514 3.18 1.43 -23.65
N PHE A 515 2.57 1.98 -22.60
CA PHE A 515 1.35 1.40 -22.03
C PHE A 515 0.15 1.76 -22.90
N GLU A 516 -0.76 0.83 -23.08
CA GLU A 516 -2.06 1.07 -23.68
C GLU A 516 -3.13 0.64 -22.68
N LEU A 517 -3.88 1.64 -22.18
CA LEU A 517 -4.84 1.48 -21.09
C LEU A 517 -6.20 1.94 -21.57
N GLU A 518 -7.16 1.02 -21.66
CA GLU A 518 -8.53 1.29 -22.13
C GLU A 518 -9.45 1.51 -20.94
N ASP A 519 -10.14 2.66 -20.91
CA ASP A 519 -11.12 2.98 -19.84
C ASP A 519 -12.40 2.17 -20.03
N LEU A 520 -12.70 1.29 -19.06
CA LEU A 520 -13.93 0.48 -19.00
C LEU A 520 -15.03 1.13 -18.16
N GLY A 521 -14.77 2.34 -17.63
CA GLY A 521 -15.67 3.05 -16.73
C GLY A 521 -15.54 2.64 -15.26
N GLY A 522 -16.08 3.50 -14.36
CA GLY A 522 -16.07 3.22 -12.92
C GLY A 522 -14.69 3.11 -12.27
N GLY A 523 -13.64 3.71 -12.86
CA GLY A 523 -12.25 3.59 -12.37
C GLY A 523 -11.57 2.29 -12.77
N SER A 524 -12.13 1.51 -13.70
CA SER A 524 -11.57 0.27 -14.21
C SER A 524 -10.91 0.51 -15.56
N TYR A 525 -9.71 -0.04 -15.76
CA TYR A 525 -8.93 0.08 -16.99
C TYR A 525 -8.38 -1.28 -17.41
N ALA A 526 -8.50 -1.62 -18.70
CA ALA A 526 -7.85 -2.79 -19.27
C ALA A 526 -6.42 -2.45 -19.72
N VAL A 527 -5.45 -3.27 -19.32
CA VAL A 527 -4.05 -3.13 -19.73
C VAL A 527 -3.84 -3.95 -21.00
N ASN A 528 -3.86 -3.29 -22.16
CA ASN A 528 -3.75 -3.92 -23.48
C ASN A 528 -2.29 -4.08 -23.92
N SER A 529 -1.42 -3.15 -23.51
CA SER A 529 0.00 -3.16 -23.85
C SER A 529 0.87 -2.64 -22.70
N VAL A 530 2.11 -3.10 -22.67
CA VAL A 530 3.17 -2.65 -21.74
C VAL A 530 4.44 -2.30 -22.51
N PRO A 531 5.38 -1.53 -21.93
CA PRO A 531 6.69 -1.31 -22.53
C PRO A 531 7.42 -2.63 -22.83
N GLY A 532 8.06 -2.74 -23.97
CA GLY A 532 8.89 -3.89 -24.32
C GLY A 532 10.10 -4.04 -23.39
N GLY A 533 10.59 -5.27 -23.23
CA GLY A 533 11.72 -5.58 -22.34
C GLY A 533 11.34 -5.80 -20.88
N LEU A 534 10.03 -5.89 -20.57
CA LEU A 534 9.51 -6.18 -19.24
C LEU A 534 8.93 -7.61 -19.15
N GLU A 535 9.53 -8.54 -19.89
CA GLU A 535 9.10 -9.93 -19.96
C GLU A 535 9.13 -10.58 -18.57
N GLY A 536 8.03 -11.26 -18.20
CA GLY A 536 7.92 -11.93 -16.89
C GLY A 536 7.43 -11.05 -15.74
N LEU A 537 7.23 -9.73 -15.93
CA LEU A 537 6.58 -8.89 -14.94
C LEU A 537 5.06 -8.92 -15.10
N ASN A 538 4.35 -8.90 -13.97
CA ASN A 538 2.89 -8.82 -13.98
C ASN A 538 2.43 -7.41 -14.36
N PRO A 539 1.71 -7.22 -15.50
CA PRO A 539 1.30 -5.91 -16.00
C PRO A 539 0.45 -5.13 -15.02
N LEU A 540 -0.46 -5.81 -14.33
CA LEU A 540 -1.37 -5.20 -13.36
C LEU A 540 -0.61 -4.65 -12.16
N LYS A 541 0.33 -5.44 -11.60
CA LYS A 541 1.16 -5.01 -10.47
C LYS A 541 2.03 -3.82 -10.85
N LEU A 542 2.59 -3.83 -12.06
CA LEU A 542 3.43 -2.75 -12.58
C LEU A 542 2.65 -1.42 -12.62
N VAL A 543 1.46 -1.41 -13.23
CA VAL A 543 0.60 -0.22 -13.34
C VAL A 543 0.19 0.27 -11.93
N GLN A 544 -0.18 -0.64 -11.02
CA GLN A 544 -0.55 -0.28 -9.65
C GLN A 544 0.59 0.37 -8.87
N ASP A 545 1.81 -0.19 -8.96
CA ASP A 545 2.98 0.35 -8.26
C ASP A 545 3.39 1.73 -8.81
N MET A 546 3.24 1.95 -10.12
CA MET A 546 3.48 3.26 -10.75
C MET A 546 2.49 4.30 -10.25
N VAL A 547 1.19 4.01 -10.26
CA VAL A 547 0.14 4.90 -9.76
C VAL A 547 0.33 5.19 -8.27
N SER A 548 0.56 4.16 -7.46
CA SER A 548 0.81 4.32 -6.02
C SER A 548 2.03 5.21 -5.74
N SER A 549 3.10 5.06 -6.53
CA SER A 549 4.30 5.89 -6.41
C SER A 549 4.03 7.36 -6.75
N ALA A 550 3.19 7.62 -7.76
CA ALA A 550 2.78 8.97 -8.14
C ALA A 550 1.87 9.60 -7.08
N VAL A 551 0.95 8.82 -6.49
CA VAL A 551 0.07 9.26 -5.38
C VAL A 551 0.89 9.64 -4.15
N GLU A 552 1.85 8.80 -3.73
CA GLU A 552 2.70 9.06 -2.55
C GLU A 552 3.50 10.36 -2.69
N LYS A 553 4.05 10.62 -3.87
CA LYS A 553 4.86 11.81 -4.11
C LYS A 553 4.04 13.08 -4.36
N GLY A 554 2.76 12.95 -4.69
CA GLY A 554 1.88 14.07 -5.00
C GLY A 554 2.37 14.90 -6.18
N VAL A 555 2.82 14.24 -7.24
CA VAL A 555 3.54 14.81 -8.39
C VAL A 555 2.68 15.79 -9.17
N SER A 556 3.20 16.95 -9.50
CA SER A 556 2.46 18.00 -10.21
C SER A 556 3.11 18.48 -11.51
N ALA A 557 4.42 18.33 -11.65
CA ALA A 557 5.16 18.71 -12.86
C ALA A 557 5.45 17.48 -13.74
N ILE A 558 5.46 17.66 -15.06
CA ILE A 558 5.71 16.58 -16.03
C ILE A 558 7.06 15.90 -15.76
N ASP A 559 8.12 16.68 -15.49
CA ASP A 559 9.44 16.15 -15.21
C ASP A 559 9.46 15.27 -13.94
N GLU A 560 8.71 15.67 -12.90
CA GLU A 560 8.56 14.88 -11.68
C GLU A 560 7.77 13.59 -11.94
N ILE A 561 6.76 13.65 -12.81
CA ILE A 561 5.99 12.48 -13.24
C ILE A 561 6.92 11.51 -13.95
N ASN A 562 7.65 11.96 -14.96
CA ASN A 562 8.59 11.15 -15.74
C ASN A 562 9.66 10.51 -14.85
N GLN A 563 10.27 11.27 -13.92
CA GLN A 563 11.23 10.71 -12.97
C GLN A 563 10.61 9.66 -12.05
N THR A 564 9.36 9.87 -11.60
CA THR A 564 8.68 8.94 -10.70
C THR A 564 8.31 7.65 -11.41
N LEU A 565 7.78 7.75 -12.63
CA LEU A 565 7.41 6.60 -13.45
C LEU A 565 8.66 5.81 -13.87
N ALA A 566 9.70 6.49 -14.38
CA ALA A 566 10.97 5.86 -14.74
C ALA A 566 11.61 5.14 -13.55
N LEU A 567 11.59 5.73 -12.35
CA LEU A 567 12.13 5.09 -11.15
C LEU A 567 11.30 3.87 -10.73
N SER A 568 9.97 3.96 -10.82
CA SER A 568 9.10 2.84 -10.49
C SER A 568 9.33 1.67 -11.45
N LEU A 569 9.42 1.95 -12.74
CA LEU A 569 9.72 0.97 -13.77
C LEU A 569 11.11 0.35 -13.58
N ALA A 570 12.13 1.17 -13.36
CA ALA A 570 13.50 0.71 -13.14
C ALA A 570 13.62 -0.24 -11.93
N ARG A 571 12.88 0.03 -10.84
CA ARG A 571 12.87 -0.85 -9.66
C ARG A 571 12.22 -2.21 -9.92
N GLN A 572 11.19 -2.24 -10.77
CA GLN A 572 10.50 -3.49 -11.12
C GLN A 572 11.35 -4.34 -12.09
N ALA A 573 12.01 -3.68 -13.06
CA ALA A 573 12.82 -4.34 -14.08
C ALA A 573 14.25 -4.67 -13.62
N ALA A 574 14.71 -4.11 -12.49
CA ALA A 574 16.07 -4.34 -12.02
C ALA A 574 16.31 -5.78 -11.57
N ILE A 575 17.55 -6.24 -11.76
CA ILE A 575 18.03 -7.55 -11.30
C ILE A 575 17.57 -7.80 -9.86
N PRO A 576 16.82 -8.89 -9.59
CA PRO A 576 16.34 -9.20 -8.25
C PRO A 576 17.50 -9.54 -7.30
N GLN A 577 17.30 -9.30 -6.02
CA GLN A 577 18.31 -9.69 -5.02
C GLN A 577 18.42 -11.22 -4.97
N GLY A 578 19.66 -11.71 -4.92
CA GLY A 578 19.93 -13.14 -4.90
C GLY A 578 20.17 -13.77 -6.27
N GLN A 579 20.11 -13.02 -7.37
CA GLN A 579 20.44 -13.49 -8.70
C GLN A 579 21.95 -13.60 -8.88
N ILE A 580 22.39 -14.76 -9.34
CA ILE A 580 23.79 -15.01 -9.70
C ILE A 580 24.03 -14.45 -11.10
N LEU A 581 25.09 -13.68 -11.27
CA LEU A 581 25.50 -13.08 -12.53
C LEU A 581 26.76 -13.77 -13.05
N SER A 582 26.85 -13.92 -14.36
CA SER A 582 28.08 -14.31 -15.04
C SER A 582 29.11 -13.17 -15.00
N ASN A 583 30.38 -13.47 -15.30
CA ASN A 583 31.43 -12.45 -15.35
C ASN A 583 31.13 -11.38 -16.42
N GLU A 584 30.58 -11.78 -17.55
CA GLU A 584 30.20 -10.87 -18.64
C GLU A 584 29.05 -9.95 -18.24
N GLU A 585 28.04 -10.48 -17.53
CA GLU A 585 26.92 -9.68 -17.01
C GLU A 585 27.39 -8.70 -15.92
N MET A 586 28.31 -9.10 -15.05
CA MET A 586 28.90 -8.22 -14.04
C MET A 586 29.69 -7.08 -14.68
N GLU A 587 30.52 -7.42 -15.68
CA GLU A 587 31.32 -6.43 -16.43
C GLU A 587 30.40 -5.47 -17.18
N GLY A 588 29.37 -5.97 -17.87
CA GLY A 588 28.37 -5.15 -18.56
C GLY A 588 27.68 -4.18 -17.60
N LEU A 589 27.20 -4.68 -16.44
CA LEU A 589 26.52 -3.85 -15.44
C LEU A 589 27.45 -2.78 -14.87
N VAL A 590 28.71 -3.10 -14.62
CA VAL A 590 29.70 -2.14 -14.10
C VAL A 590 30.00 -1.07 -15.16
N ASN A 591 30.20 -1.45 -16.41
CA ASN A 591 30.45 -0.51 -17.51
C ASN A 591 29.25 0.43 -17.72
N ASP A 592 28.03 -0.10 -17.73
CA ASP A 592 26.80 0.69 -17.87
C ASP A 592 26.61 1.64 -16.69
N LEU A 593 26.93 1.21 -15.45
CA LEU A 593 26.88 2.06 -14.29
C LEU A 593 27.84 3.24 -14.41
N PHE A 594 29.08 3.00 -14.88
CA PHE A 594 30.07 4.07 -15.05
C PHE A 594 29.76 4.99 -16.24
N ALA A 595 28.87 4.59 -17.15
CA ALA A 595 28.33 5.44 -18.21
C ALA A 595 27.19 6.36 -17.71
N CYS A 596 26.67 6.15 -16.52
CA CYS A 596 25.62 6.98 -15.91
C CYS A 596 26.16 8.33 -15.44
N GLN A 597 25.29 9.36 -15.40
CA GLN A 597 25.62 10.70 -14.89
C GLN A 597 25.98 10.69 -13.40
N ASN A 598 25.33 9.82 -12.62
CA ASN A 598 25.58 9.68 -11.19
C ASN A 598 25.80 8.22 -10.83
N VAL A 599 27.05 7.87 -10.58
CA VAL A 599 27.48 6.50 -10.28
C VAL A 599 27.27 6.14 -8.80
N ASN A 600 27.29 7.12 -7.90
CA ASN A 600 27.39 6.92 -6.45
C ASN A 600 26.04 6.67 -5.78
N TYR A 601 24.95 7.23 -6.34
CA TYR A 601 23.65 7.20 -5.70
C TYR A 601 22.54 6.80 -6.67
N THR A 602 21.58 6.03 -6.16
CA THR A 602 20.30 5.79 -6.84
C THR A 602 19.50 7.10 -6.90
N PRO A 603 18.48 7.20 -7.78
CA PRO A 603 17.64 8.40 -7.85
C PRO A 603 16.91 8.74 -6.54
N ASP A 604 16.73 7.75 -5.65
CA ASP A 604 16.14 7.92 -4.32
C ASP A 604 17.18 8.13 -3.21
N GLY A 605 18.42 8.43 -3.56
CA GLY A 605 19.48 8.86 -2.63
C GLY A 605 20.19 7.73 -1.87
N LYS A 606 20.03 6.45 -2.26
CA LYS A 606 20.74 5.34 -1.65
C LYS A 606 22.11 5.15 -2.30
N SER A 607 23.13 4.85 -1.51
CA SER A 607 24.46 4.55 -2.02
C SER A 607 24.46 3.31 -2.90
N VAL A 608 25.03 3.41 -4.10
CA VAL A 608 25.18 2.33 -5.08
C VAL A 608 26.49 1.59 -4.88
N LEU A 609 27.59 2.33 -4.67
CA LEU A 609 28.91 1.78 -4.48
C LEU A 609 29.64 2.43 -3.29
N CYS A 610 30.62 1.73 -2.76
CA CYS A 610 31.59 2.26 -1.83
C CYS A 610 32.98 1.71 -2.15
N ILE A 611 34.02 2.42 -1.76
CA ILE A 611 35.42 2.00 -1.93
C ILE A 611 36.00 1.84 -0.54
N LEU A 612 36.38 0.60 -0.20
CA LEU A 612 37.18 0.29 0.98
C LEU A 612 38.64 0.56 0.63
N ARG A 613 39.22 1.61 1.19
CA ARG A 613 40.57 2.06 0.86
C ARG A 613 41.61 1.05 1.34
N GLN A 614 42.75 0.99 0.66
CA GLN A 614 43.85 0.10 1.01
C GLN A 614 44.28 0.27 2.48
N GLN A 615 44.37 1.47 2.99
CA GLN A 615 44.72 1.77 4.39
C GLN A 615 43.69 1.24 5.39
N GLU A 616 42.40 1.25 5.03
CA GLU A 616 41.34 0.70 5.88
C GLU A 616 41.41 -0.82 5.94
N ILE A 617 41.75 -1.47 4.80
CA ILE A 617 41.97 -2.92 4.72
C ILE A 617 43.17 -3.30 5.58
N GLU A 618 44.27 -2.59 5.45
CA GLU A 618 45.49 -2.81 6.26
C GLU A 618 45.23 -2.62 7.75
N HIS A 619 44.45 -1.61 8.12
CA HIS A 619 44.07 -1.36 9.51
C HIS A 619 43.16 -2.47 10.09
N LEU A 620 42.34 -3.13 9.27
CA LEU A 620 41.47 -4.22 9.71
C LEU A 620 42.26 -5.53 9.90
N LEU A 621 43.40 -5.67 9.24
CA LEU A 621 44.22 -6.88 9.31
C LEU A 621 45.36 -6.81 10.33
N GLY A 622 45.54 -5.67 10.99
CA GLY A 622 46.53 -5.45 12.04
C GLY A 622 47.63 -4.52 11.63
#